data_b9afe260ffb5efe88166170415f08701
#
_entry.id   b9afe260ffb5efe88166170415f08701
#
_cell.length_a   1.000
_cell.length_b   1.000
_cell.length_c   1.000
_cell.angle_alpha   90.00
_cell.angle_beta   90.00
_cell.angle_gamma   90.00
#
_symmetry.space_group_name_H-M   'P 1'
#
loop_
_entity.id
_entity.type
_entity.pdbx_description
1 polymer ?
#
loop_
_entity_poly.entity_id
_entity_poly.type
_entity_poly.pdbx_seq_one_letter_code
_entity_poly.pdbx_strand_id
1 'polypeptide(L)'
;ARRELDDSLQKIARLDCHLDDPYVEVGASNFLISYHDTNNRDTQKNLAALYLKACPSLGEAHCEERYGYSRVRVGFVSRQLQLNSVGRCFHGIMRFMPRENIHVTAFTFSKGSDPLWSAIAQDVDQSIILPPRLGEARKKIAKTGLDILIYTDIGMEPLTYFLSFARLAPVQCVLGGHP
;
A
#
# COMPACT_ATOMS: atom_id res chain seq x y z
N ALA A 1 -1.57 20.17 20.03
CA ALA A 1 -1.46 19.42 18.78
C ALA A 1 -2.23 18.08 18.84
N ARG A 2 -1.84 17.08 19.73
CA ARG A 2 -2.51 15.76 19.73
C ARG A 2 -3.99 15.84 20.11
N ARG A 3 -4.34 16.50 21.21
CA ARG A 3 -5.74 16.70 21.65
C ARG A 3 -6.56 17.41 20.58
N GLU A 4 -6.00 18.40 19.94
CA GLU A 4 -6.67 19.13 18.83
C GLU A 4 -6.95 18.22 17.63
N LEU A 5 -6.02 17.28 17.30
CA LEU A 5 -6.25 16.29 16.28
C LEU A 5 -7.40 15.35 16.66
N ASP A 6 -7.36 14.79 17.86
CA ASP A 6 -8.39 13.87 18.35
C ASP A 6 -9.77 14.57 18.42
N ASP A 7 -9.83 15.82 18.88
CA ASP A 7 -11.03 16.64 18.89
C ASP A 7 -11.56 16.93 17.48
N SER A 8 -10.65 17.17 16.54
CA SER A 8 -10.99 17.37 15.12
C SER A 8 -11.54 16.11 14.48
N LEU A 9 -10.93 14.96 14.74
CA LEU A 9 -11.43 13.67 14.26
C LEU A 9 -12.83 13.37 14.80
N GLN A 10 -13.08 13.66 16.09
CA GLN A 10 -14.42 13.51 16.69
C GLN A 10 -15.47 14.45 16.06
N LYS A 11 -15.09 15.67 15.73
CA LYS A 11 -15.99 16.61 15.02
C LYS A 11 -16.32 16.10 13.63
N ILE A 12 -15.31 15.68 12.85
CA ILE A 12 -15.50 15.15 11.50
C ILE A 12 -16.35 13.87 11.53
N ALA A 13 -16.18 13.00 12.54
CA ALA A 13 -16.96 11.77 12.68
C ALA A 13 -18.48 12.00 12.78
N ARG A 14 -18.88 13.19 13.24
CA ARG A 14 -20.31 13.59 13.36
C ARG A 14 -20.88 14.16 12.07
N LEU A 15 -20.03 14.50 11.11
CA LEU A 15 -20.45 15.01 9.82
C LEU A 15 -20.85 13.86 8.89
N ASP A 16 -21.78 14.13 8.01
CA ASP A 16 -22.09 13.24 6.89
C ASP A 16 -21.19 13.64 5.71
N CYS A 17 -20.01 13.03 5.66
CA CYS A 17 -19.03 13.26 4.62
C CYS A 17 -19.03 12.10 3.64
N HIS A 18 -18.97 12.41 2.35
CA HIS A 18 -18.82 11.44 1.28
C HIS A 18 -17.56 11.77 0.47
N LEU A 19 -16.80 10.73 0.11
CA LEU A 19 -15.63 10.82 -0.76
C LEU A 19 -15.78 9.78 -1.87
N ASP A 20 -15.55 10.20 -3.11
CA ASP A 20 -15.53 9.30 -4.27
C ASP A 20 -14.15 8.66 -4.43
N ASP A 21 -13.09 9.44 -4.33
CA ASP A 21 -11.69 8.99 -4.36
C ASP A 21 -10.85 9.74 -3.29
N PRO A 22 -10.66 9.15 -2.11
CA PRO A 22 -9.91 9.78 -1.03
C PRO A 22 -8.46 10.12 -1.39
N TYR A 23 -7.85 9.40 -2.33
CA TYR A 23 -6.52 9.74 -2.80
C TYR A 23 -6.50 11.08 -3.56
N VAL A 24 -7.51 11.34 -4.36
CA VAL A 24 -7.63 12.60 -5.13
C VAL A 24 -8.10 13.75 -4.26
N GLU A 25 -9.11 13.51 -3.42
CA GLU A 25 -9.80 14.55 -2.66
C GLU A 25 -9.06 14.96 -1.39
N VAL A 26 -8.37 14.02 -0.74
CA VAL A 26 -7.56 14.29 0.45
C VAL A 26 -6.07 14.39 0.11
N GLY A 27 -5.55 13.41 -0.64
CA GLY A 27 -4.19 13.43 -1.19
C GLY A 27 -3.06 13.50 -0.16
N ALA A 28 -3.36 13.26 1.13
CA ALA A 28 -2.42 13.38 2.23
C ALA A 28 -2.43 12.12 3.10
N SER A 29 -1.33 11.89 3.79
CA SER A 29 -1.20 10.88 4.84
C SER A 29 -0.83 11.54 6.16
N ASN A 30 -1.08 10.85 7.28
CA ASN A 30 -0.75 11.33 8.62
C ASN A 30 0.65 10.88 9.07
N PHE A 31 1.57 10.71 8.15
CA PHE A 31 2.93 10.25 8.42
C PHE A 31 3.62 11.01 9.56
N LEU A 32 3.45 12.34 9.62
CA LEU A 32 4.12 13.18 10.61
C LEU A 32 3.74 12.89 12.06
N ILE A 33 2.59 12.27 12.33
CA ILE A 33 2.24 11.88 13.71
C ILE A 33 3.15 10.79 14.28
N SER A 34 3.86 10.05 13.43
CA SER A 34 4.83 9.03 13.82
C SER A 34 6.01 9.62 14.61
N TYR A 35 6.29 10.92 14.43
CA TYR A 35 7.38 11.62 15.13
C TYR A 35 7.00 12.20 16.49
N HIS A 36 5.76 11.97 16.96
CA HIS A 36 5.29 12.54 18.23
C HIS A 36 5.64 11.68 19.47
N ASP A 37 6.42 10.62 19.30
CA ASP A 37 6.86 9.70 20.37
C ASP A 37 5.70 9.20 21.26
N THR A 38 4.57 8.89 20.63
CA THR A 38 3.36 8.41 21.31
C THR A 38 2.77 7.22 20.54
N ASN A 39 2.02 6.37 21.25
CA ASN A 39 1.26 5.32 20.58
C ASN A 39 0.13 5.93 19.74
N ASN A 40 0.24 5.80 18.43
CA ASN A 40 -0.69 6.36 17.45
C ASN A 40 -1.80 5.40 17.01
N ARG A 41 -1.81 4.17 17.53
CA ARG A 41 -2.72 3.10 17.08
C ARG A 41 -4.19 3.53 17.08
N ASP A 42 -4.67 4.11 18.16
CA ASP A 42 -6.10 4.45 18.28
C ASP A 42 -6.47 5.64 17.39
N THR A 43 -5.58 6.61 17.25
CA THR A 43 -5.76 7.72 16.29
C THR A 43 -5.82 7.22 14.86
N GLN A 44 -4.92 6.32 14.47
CA GLN A 44 -4.91 5.73 13.12
C GLN A 44 -6.14 4.85 12.87
N LYS A 45 -6.60 4.07 13.88
CA LYS A 45 -7.84 3.31 13.77
C LYS A 45 -9.07 4.21 13.57
N ASN A 46 -9.16 5.30 14.33
CA ASN A 46 -10.27 6.25 14.23
C ASN A 46 -10.26 6.93 12.86
N LEU A 47 -9.10 7.32 12.37
CA LEU A 47 -8.94 7.91 11.04
C LEU A 47 -9.33 6.92 9.94
N ALA A 48 -8.86 5.67 10.03
CA ALA A 48 -9.24 4.64 9.06
C ALA A 48 -10.75 4.39 9.05
N ALA A 49 -11.39 4.37 10.22
CA ALA A 49 -12.85 4.24 10.34
C ALA A 49 -13.60 5.43 9.68
N LEU A 50 -13.06 6.66 9.80
CA LEU A 50 -13.62 7.84 9.12
C LEU A 50 -13.54 7.70 7.60
N TYR A 51 -12.39 7.27 7.05
CA TYR A 51 -12.25 7.05 5.62
C TYR A 51 -13.18 5.96 5.11
N LEU A 52 -13.33 4.85 5.84
CA LEU A 52 -14.26 3.77 5.46
C LEU A 52 -15.73 4.22 5.55
N LYS A 53 -16.08 5.11 6.49
CA LYS A 53 -17.41 5.72 6.58
C LYS A 53 -17.67 6.64 5.39
N ALA A 54 -16.70 7.51 5.06
CA ALA A 54 -16.82 8.48 3.98
C ALA A 54 -16.74 7.86 2.58
N CYS A 55 -16.00 6.76 2.42
CA CYS A 55 -15.84 6.02 1.17
C CYS A 55 -15.87 4.51 1.43
N PRO A 56 -17.05 3.88 1.52
CA PRO A 56 -17.18 2.44 1.80
C PRO A 56 -16.47 1.54 0.79
N SER A 57 -16.36 1.95 -0.48
CA SER A 57 -15.64 1.23 -1.52
C SER A 57 -14.14 1.07 -1.25
N LEU A 58 -13.57 1.83 -0.31
CA LEU A 58 -12.19 1.62 0.14
C LEU A 58 -11.96 0.22 0.70
N GLY A 59 -12.93 -0.32 1.45
CA GLY A 59 -12.81 -1.62 2.13
C GLY A 59 -13.19 -2.82 1.27
N GLU A 60 -13.50 -2.64 -0.01
CA GLU A 60 -13.91 -3.75 -0.88
C GLU A 60 -12.80 -4.79 -1.05
N ALA A 61 -13.19 -6.06 -1.01
CA ALA A 61 -12.29 -7.17 -1.32
C ALA A 61 -12.25 -7.40 -2.84
N HIS A 62 -11.04 -7.49 -3.37
CA HIS A 62 -10.79 -7.77 -4.78
C HIS A 62 -9.96 -9.04 -4.98
N CYS A 63 -9.55 -9.72 -3.91
CA CYS A 63 -8.82 -10.97 -4.01
C CYS A 63 -9.78 -12.16 -4.04
N GLU A 64 -9.49 -13.10 -4.93
CA GLU A 64 -10.11 -14.43 -4.95
C GLU A 64 -9.17 -15.42 -4.27
N GLU A 65 -9.73 -16.35 -3.50
CA GLU A 65 -8.95 -17.49 -3.02
C GLU A 65 -8.57 -18.36 -4.23
N ARG A 66 -7.28 -18.63 -4.35
CA ARG A 66 -6.75 -19.45 -5.43
C ARG A 66 -5.97 -20.62 -4.86
N TYR A 67 -6.21 -21.78 -5.40
CA TYR A 67 -5.55 -23.03 -5.02
C TYR A 67 -4.76 -23.60 -6.21
N GLY A 68 -3.68 -24.32 -5.93
CA GLY A 68 -3.01 -25.15 -6.94
C GLY A 68 -1.81 -24.54 -7.64
N TYR A 69 -1.21 -23.44 -7.11
CA TYR A 69 0.07 -22.96 -7.60
C TYR A 69 1.23 -23.71 -6.94
N SER A 70 2.28 -24.00 -7.71
CA SER A 70 3.50 -24.61 -7.20
C SER A 70 4.38 -23.68 -6.38
N ARG A 71 4.21 -22.34 -6.55
CA ARG A 71 4.98 -21.31 -5.87
C ARG A 71 4.06 -20.31 -5.18
N VAL A 72 4.43 -19.86 -3.98
CA VAL A 72 3.78 -18.75 -3.27
C VAL A 72 4.01 -17.44 -4.05
N ARG A 73 2.95 -16.72 -4.35
CA ARG A 73 3.00 -15.48 -5.14
C ARG A 73 3.06 -14.28 -4.21
N VAL A 74 4.23 -13.66 -4.14
CA VAL A 74 4.50 -12.51 -3.27
C VAL A 74 4.61 -11.24 -4.12
N GLY A 75 3.79 -10.25 -3.81
CA GLY A 75 3.84 -8.92 -4.42
C GLY A 75 4.47 -7.90 -3.48
N PHE A 76 5.32 -7.04 -4.01
CA PHE A 76 5.83 -5.85 -3.32
C PHE A 76 5.28 -4.61 -4.01
N VAL A 77 4.59 -3.75 -3.29
CA VAL A 77 4.03 -2.51 -3.83
C VAL A 77 4.62 -1.30 -3.13
N SER A 78 5.15 -0.36 -3.93
CA SER A 78 5.68 0.89 -3.42
C SER A 78 5.82 1.93 -4.53
N ARG A 79 5.67 3.19 -4.17
CA ARG A 79 6.08 4.33 -5.00
C ARG A 79 7.59 4.58 -4.92
N GLN A 80 8.23 4.03 -3.89
CA GLN A 80 9.63 4.26 -3.55
C GLN A 80 10.59 3.17 -4.09
N LEU A 81 10.14 2.29 -5.02
CA LEU A 81 11.02 1.33 -5.70
C LEU A 81 11.86 2.04 -6.78
N GLN A 82 12.70 2.95 -6.34
CA GLN A 82 13.57 3.80 -7.13
C GLN A 82 14.89 4.04 -6.38
N LEU A 83 15.82 4.79 -6.97
CA LEU A 83 17.17 5.01 -6.42
C LEU A 83 17.15 5.85 -5.13
N ASN A 84 16.69 5.23 -4.05
CA ASN A 84 16.69 5.75 -2.68
C ASN A 84 16.92 4.62 -1.66
N SER A 85 16.88 4.94 -0.36
CA SER A 85 17.10 3.96 0.73
C SER A 85 16.06 2.84 0.74
N VAL A 86 14.78 3.17 0.55
CA VAL A 86 13.68 2.20 0.51
C VAL A 86 13.87 1.24 -0.66
N GLY A 87 14.05 1.77 -1.88
CA GLY A 87 14.25 0.95 -3.07
C GLY A 87 15.45 0.01 -2.95
N ARG A 88 16.58 0.50 -2.45
CA ARG A 88 17.79 -0.34 -2.24
C ARG A 88 17.58 -1.46 -1.23
N CYS A 89 16.92 -1.15 -0.11
CA CYS A 89 16.61 -2.14 0.94
C CYS A 89 15.73 -3.26 0.37
N PHE A 90 14.62 -2.91 -0.26
CA PHE A 90 13.66 -3.89 -0.74
C PHE A 90 14.10 -4.61 -2.02
N HIS A 91 14.95 -3.98 -2.86
CA HIS A 91 15.58 -4.66 -3.98
C HIS A 91 16.38 -5.88 -3.51
N GLY A 92 17.21 -5.72 -2.46
CA GLY A 92 17.95 -6.84 -1.89
C GLY A 92 17.06 -7.98 -1.42
N ILE A 93 15.96 -7.65 -0.72
CA ILE A 93 15.00 -8.67 -0.27
C ILE A 93 14.37 -9.40 -1.46
N MET A 94 13.86 -8.67 -2.45
CA MET A 94 13.25 -9.27 -3.64
C MET A 94 14.23 -10.14 -4.43
N ARG A 95 15.46 -9.67 -4.62
CA ARG A 95 16.50 -10.36 -5.39
C ARG A 95 16.86 -11.72 -4.80
N PHE A 96 16.98 -11.83 -3.48
CA PHE A 96 17.46 -13.05 -2.80
C PHE A 96 16.34 -13.98 -2.33
N MET A 97 15.08 -13.74 -2.70
CA MET A 97 14.01 -14.71 -2.43
C MET A 97 14.21 -16.00 -3.24
N PRO A 98 13.98 -17.20 -2.63
CA PRO A 98 14.15 -18.48 -3.31
C PRO A 98 13.09 -18.69 -4.41
N ARG A 99 13.51 -18.61 -5.67
CA ARG A 99 12.61 -18.65 -6.85
C ARG A 99 11.98 -20.01 -7.10
N GLU A 100 12.55 -21.07 -6.58
CA GLU A 100 11.97 -22.41 -6.62
C GLU A 100 10.61 -22.49 -5.90
N ASN A 101 10.44 -21.73 -4.84
CA ASN A 101 9.24 -21.75 -3.98
C ASN A 101 8.40 -20.47 -4.06
N ILE A 102 8.98 -19.36 -4.51
CA ILE A 102 8.37 -18.04 -4.47
C ILE A 102 8.39 -17.39 -5.85
N HIS A 103 7.21 -16.93 -6.29
CA HIS A 103 7.08 -16.06 -7.45
C HIS A 103 7.00 -14.61 -6.96
N VAL A 104 7.92 -13.76 -7.35
CA VAL A 104 8.00 -12.36 -6.90
C VAL A 104 7.50 -11.41 -7.98
N THR A 105 6.53 -10.57 -7.60
CA THR A 105 6.03 -9.48 -8.43
C THR A 105 6.34 -8.13 -7.78
N ALA A 106 7.00 -7.22 -8.49
CA ALA A 106 7.24 -5.85 -8.05
C ALA A 106 6.24 -4.90 -8.73
N PHE A 107 5.61 -4.02 -7.93
CA PHE A 107 4.70 -3.00 -8.42
C PHE A 107 5.23 -1.60 -8.08
N THR A 108 5.29 -0.71 -9.06
CA THR A 108 5.62 0.70 -8.88
C THR A 108 4.61 1.60 -9.58
N PHE A 109 4.61 2.88 -9.21
CA PHE A 109 3.84 3.94 -9.87
C PHE A 109 4.74 4.86 -10.71
N SER A 110 6.06 4.66 -10.64
CA SER A 110 7.05 5.46 -11.36
C SER A 110 7.16 5.01 -12.81
N LYS A 111 7.18 5.95 -13.74
CA LYS A 111 7.45 5.68 -15.15
C LYS A 111 8.97 5.51 -15.36
N GLY A 112 9.44 4.35 -15.19
CA GLY A 112 10.48 3.56 -15.77
C GLY A 112 11.84 4.08 -16.20
N SER A 113 12.32 5.29 -15.90
CA SER A 113 13.69 5.69 -16.24
C SER A 113 14.69 5.56 -15.08
N ASP A 114 14.22 5.08 -13.91
CA ASP A 114 15.08 4.91 -12.75
C ASP A 114 15.95 3.66 -12.90
N PRO A 115 17.30 3.76 -12.73
CA PRO A 115 18.21 2.63 -12.92
C PRO A 115 17.96 1.50 -11.90
N LEU A 116 17.55 1.82 -10.66
CA LEU A 116 17.25 0.79 -9.66
C LEU A 116 15.96 0.04 -10.00
N TRP A 117 14.93 0.73 -10.51
CA TRP A 117 13.73 0.06 -11.00
C TRP A 117 14.06 -0.91 -12.15
N SER A 118 14.94 -0.52 -13.06
CA SER A 118 15.38 -1.39 -14.14
C SER A 118 16.09 -2.65 -13.62
N ALA A 119 16.92 -2.51 -12.58
CA ALA A 119 17.57 -3.65 -11.92
C ALA A 119 16.53 -4.54 -11.18
N ILE A 120 15.58 -3.95 -10.45
CA ILE A 120 14.50 -4.68 -9.80
C ILE A 120 13.71 -5.49 -10.84
N ALA A 121 13.36 -4.87 -11.98
CA ALA A 121 12.59 -5.51 -13.03
C ALA A 121 13.29 -6.71 -13.66
N GLN A 122 14.63 -6.73 -13.64
CA GLN A 122 15.45 -7.88 -14.10
C GLN A 122 15.54 -8.99 -13.05
N ASP A 123 15.48 -8.63 -11.76
CA ASP A 123 15.70 -9.56 -10.64
C ASP A 123 14.41 -10.22 -10.11
N VAL A 124 13.22 -9.80 -10.58
CA VAL A 124 11.93 -10.38 -10.17
C VAL A 124 11.29 -11.20 -11.29
N ASP A 125 10.34 -12.07 -10.95
CA ASP A 125 9.60 -12.85 -11.97
C ASP A 125 8.67 -11.96 -12.80
N GLN A 126 8.11 -10.91 -12.19
CA GLN A 126 7.23 -9.97 -12.86
C GLN A 126 7.40 -8.55 -12.31
N SER A 127 7.45 -7.56 -13.19
CA SER A 127 7.46 -6.14 -12.84
C SER A 127 6.28 -5.42 -13.49
N ILE A 128 5.55 -4.61 -12.71
CA ILE A 128 4.32 -3.98 -13.14
C ILE A 128 4.33 -2.50 -12.75
N ILE A 129 4.14 -1.63 -13.75
CA ILE A 129 3.87 -0.22 -13.49
C ILE A 129 2.36 -0.06 -13.31
N LEU A 130 1.97 0.46 -12.16
CA LEU A 130 0.57 0.74 -11.81
C LEU A 130 0.16 2.13 -12.28
N PRO A 131 -1.09 2.31 -12.71
CA PRO A 131 -1.64 3.64 -12.95
C PRO A 131 -1.78 4.41 -11.63
N PRO A 132 -1.61 5.75 -11.61
CA PRO A 132 -1.74 6.57 -10.41
C PRO A 132 -3.22 6.87 -10.08
N ARG A 133 -4.09 5.90 -10.24
CA ARG A 133 -5.53 5.94 -9.94
C ARG A 133 -5.88 4.75 -9.10
N LEU A 134 -6.49 5.00 -7.94
CA LEU A 134 -6.72 3.99 -6.91
C LEU A 134 -7.50 2.76 -7.44
N GLY A 135 -8.63 2.98 -8.09
CA GLY A 135 -9.47 1.90 -8.61
C GLY A 135 -8.80 1.06 -9.71
N GLU A 136 -8.03 1.71 -10.61
CA GLU A 136 -7.31 1.00 -11.67
C GLU A 136 -6.13 0.20 -11.10
N ALA A 137 -5.39 0.77 -10.14
CA ALA A 137 -4.28 0.09 -9.45
C ALA A 137 -4.78 -1.16 -8.70
N ARG A 138 -5.90 -1.05 -7.96
CA ARG A 138 -6.56 -2.19 -7.29
C ARG A 138 -6.88 -3.31 -8.26
N LYS A 139 -7.58 -3.01 -9.36
CA LYS A 139 -7.94 -3.99 -10.40
C LYS A 139 -6.70 -4.66 -10.99
N LYS A 140 -5.63 -3.89 -11.19
CA LYS A 140 -4.40 -4.43 -11.79
C LYS A 140 -3.66 -5.37 -10.84
N ILE A 141 -3.57 -5.03 -9.55
CA ILE A 141 -2.98 -5.91 -8.52
C ILE A 141 -3.84 -7.17 -8.34
N ALA A 142 -5.15 -7.02 -8.18
CA ALA A 142 -6.06 -8.15 -7.97
C ALA A 142 -5.95 -9.21 -9.09
N LYS A 143 -5.82 -8.78 -10.34
CA LYS A 143 -5.64 -9.68 -11.50
C LYS A 143 -4.37 -10.54 -11.45
N THR A 144 -3.36 -10.15 -10.65
CA THR A 144 -2.13 -10.94 -10.54
C THR A 144 -2.28 -12.18 -9.67
N GLY A 145 -3.34 -12.27 -8.85
CA GLY A 145 -3.65 -13.42 -8.01
C GLY A 145 -2.54 -13.72 -7.00
N LEU A 146 -2.18 -12.72 -6.19
CA LEU A 146 -1.17 -12.86 -5.15
C LEU A 146 -1.69 -13.66 -3.97
N ASP A 147 -0.81 -14.38 -3.27
CA ASP A 147 -1.04 -14.97 -1.95
C ASP A 147 -0.70 -13.96 -0.85
N ILE A 148 0.39 -13.19 -1.06
CA ILE A 148 0.89 -12.20 -0.11
C ILE A 148 1.17 -10.90 -0.84
N LEU A 149 0.67 -9.79 -0.31
CA LEU A 149 1.01 -8.43 -0.77
C LEU A 149 1.72 -7.67 0.35
N ILE A 150 2.91 -7.16 0.05
CA ILE A 150 3.77 -6.44 0.98
C ILE A 150 3.84 -4.97 0.57
N TYR A 151 3.45 -4.09 1.48
CA TYR A 151 3.57 -2.64 1.35
C TYR A 151 4.86 -2.18 2.03
N THR A 152 5.65 -1.36 1.35
CA THR A 152 6.97 -0.94 1.85
C THR A 152 7.07 0.54 2.20
N ASP A 153 6.02 1.31 1.98
CA ASP A 153 5.99 2.77 2.17
C ASP A 153 4.64 3.30 2.72
N ILE A 154 3.84 2.46 3.35
CA ILE A 154 2.60 2.89 3.99
C ILE A 154 2.87 4.00 5.00
N GLY A 155 2.02 5.01 4.99
CA GLY A 155 2.13 6.20 5.80
C GLY A 155 2.93 7.31 5.14
N MET A 156 3.98 7.01 4.38
CA MET A 156 4.76 8.00 3.65
C MET A 156 4.07 8.46 2.35
N GLU A 157 3.34 7.55 1.70
CA GLU A 157 2.72 7.79 0.40
C GLU A 157 1.20 7.63 0.48
N PRO A 158 0.43 8.68 0.14
CA PRO A 158 -1.04 8.61 0.21
C PRO A 158 -1.64 7.50 -0.68
N LEU A 159 -1.10 7.29 -1.87
CA LEU A 159 -1.64 6.31 -2.80
C LEU A 159 -1.55 4.88 -2.26
N THR A 160 -0.37 4.47 -1.75
CA THR A 160 -0.19 3.15 -1.14
C THR A 160 -0.95 3.02 0.18
N TYR A 161 -1.09 4.11 0.94
CA TYR A 161 -1.94 4.16 2.12
C TYR A 161 -3.40 3.83 1.78
N PHE A 162 -4.04 4.55 0.86
CA PHE A 162 -5.42 4.28 0.46
C PHE A 162 -5.59 2.94 -0.29
N LEU A 163 -4.56 2.49 -1.00
CA LEU A 163 -4.56 1.19 -1.65
C LEU A 163 -4.68 0.04 -0.64
N SER A 164 -4.06 0.18 0.54
CA SER A 164 -4.01 -0.85 1.57
C SER A 164 -5.34 -1.13 2.27
N PHE A 165 -6.34 -0.26 2.14
CA PHE A 165 -7.68 -0.47 2.69
C PHE A 165 -8.42 -1.62 2.00
N ALA A 166 -8.18 -1.82 0.70
CA ALA A 166 -8.78 -2.91 -0.05
C ALA A 166 -8.07 -4.24 0.21
N ARG A 167 -8.82 -5.33 0.27
CA ARG A 167 -8.26 -6.68 0.33
C ARG A 167 -7.83 -7.12 -1.08
N LEU A 168 -6.56 -6.98 -1.41
CA LEU A 168 -5.97 -7.27 -2.73
C LEU A 168 -5.21 -8.60 -2.78
N ALA A 169 -4.96 -9.20 -1.62
CA ALA A 169 -4.39 -10.53 -1.44
C ALA A 169 -4.93 -11.15 -0.15
N PRO A 170 -4.96 -12.48 -0.01
CA PRO A 170 -5.34 -13.17 1.22
C PRO A 170 -4.54 -12.70 2.44
N VAL A 171 -3.24 -12.48 2.25
CA VAL A 171 -2.35 -11.91 3.28
C VAL A 171 -1.83 -10.55 2.81
N GLN A 172 -2.01 -9.53 3.64
CA GLN A 172 -1.43 -8.21 3.41
C GLN A 172 -0.57 -7.81 4.59
N CYS A 173 0.65 -7.39 4.31
CA CYS A 173 1.65 -7.03 5.32
C CYS A 173 2.23 -5.65 5.04
N VAL A 174 2.67 -4.99 6.11
CA VAL A 174 3.52 -3.80 6.03
C VAL A 174 4.92 -4.21 6.47
N LEU A 175 5.92 -3.88 5.66
CA LEU A 175 7.32 -4.08 5.98
C LEU A 175 8.07 -2.77 5.78
N GLY A 176 8.42 -2.12 6.88
CA GLY A 176 8.83 -0.71 6.87
C GLY A 176 7.60 0.22 6.74
N GLY A 177 7.80 1.53 6.87
CA GLY A 177 6.71 2.49 6.88
C GLY A 177 6.02 2.63 8.25
N HIS A 178 4.92 3.36 8.28
CA HIS A 178 4.16 3.71 9.49
C HIS A 178 2.65 3.57 9.20
N PRO A 179 2.07 2.38 9.39
CA PRO A 179 0.65 2.12 9.16
C PRO A 179 -0.26 2.83 10.17
#